data_a50fecb4a12c333068acf21b9bee265b
#
_entry.id   a50fecb4a12c333068acf21b9bee265b
#
_cell.length_a   1.000
_cell.length_b   1.000
_cell.length_c   1.000
_cell.angle_alpha   90.00
_cell.angle_beta   90.00
_cell.angle_gamma   90.00
#
_symmetry.space_group_name_H-M   'P 1'
#
loop_
_entity.id
_entity.type
_entity.pdbx_description
1 polymer ?
#
loop_
_entity_poly.entity_id
_entity_poly.type
_entity_poly.pdbx_seq_one_letter_code
_entity_poly.pdbx_strand_id
1 'polypeptide(L)'
;MKFQMKSLRSVNSNSYLTILIFVLSFLISCKSKEPAVTEPPVINPPNPDFVQYGTPYSGVPDARDAAIYQVNIRQFSATRNFQGVIARLDSIRDLGVNIIYLMPVYPVGTLKAINSPYCVKNYKGVNPEFGTLDDLRTLVAGAHTRGMAVMLDWVANHTAWDHPWISNKTWYKQDGSGNIVSPNGWTDVAQLNFSNAEMRLEMINSMKYWVYQANVDGFRCDYADGPPVGFWKQAIDSLRNIKTHKLLMLAEGTRSDHYTAGFDFTFGFRYYDVLKNVFNNGATVFNLTGLNTTEYAGASDAQRVVRYITNHDVNSSDGTPLELFGGAAGSMAAFVTAAYMKGVPMIYNGQEIGLAQRLSFPFTGTAIDWNGNKAMTAEY
;
A
#
# COMPACT_ATOMS: atom_id res chain seq x y z
N MET A 1 -2.41 33.26 51.71
CA MET A 1 -3.45 34.25 52.03
C MET A 1 -4.78 33.53 52.01
N LYS A 2 -5.37 33.44 53.16
CA LYS A 2 -6.64 32.80 53.52
C LYS A 2 -7.83 33.56 52.97
N PHE A 3 -8.94 32.88 52.82
CA PHE A 3 -10.34 33.20 53.16
C PHE A 3 -11.26 32.71 52.04
N GLN A 4 -12.28 32.06 52.27
CA GLN A 4 -13.17 31.43 53.28
C GLN A 4 -14.53 31.22 52.61
N MET A 5 -15.11 30.08 52.93
CA MET A 5 -16.49 29.68 52.63
C MET A 5 -17.53 30.63 53.26
N LYS A 6 -18.70 30.70 52.66
CA LYS A 6 -19.92 30.90 53.42
C LYS A 6 -21.09 30.13 52.85
N SER A 7 -21.70 29.38 53.72
CA SER A 7 -22.88 28.59 53.64
C SER A 7 -24.13 29.38 54.11
N LEU A 8 -25.28 28.66 53.98
CA LEU A 8 -26.58 28.83 54.68
C LEU A 8 -27.65 29.50 53.80
N ARG A 9 -28.91 29.10 53.78
CA ARG A 9 -29.77 28.19 54.58
C ARG A 9 -31.06 27.91 53.78
N SER A 10 -31.67 26.79 54.15
CA SER A 10 -33.03 26.34 53.90
C SER A 10 -34.14 27.29 54.37
N VAL A 11 -35.34 27.21 53.76
CA VAL A 11 -36.61 27.36 54.46
C VAL A 11 -37.65 26.47 53.73
N ASN A 12 -38.33 25.71 54.56
CA ASN A 12 -39.53 24.89 54.30
C ASN A 12 -40.80 25.76 54.15
N SER A 13 -41.80 25.29 53.43
CA SER A 13 -43.10 24.91 54.09
C SER A 13 -44.20 24.57 53.10
N ASN A 14 -44.77 23.47 53.37
CA ASN A 14 -46.14 22.94 53.21
C ASN A 14 -47.27 23.82 52.65
N SER A 15 -48.12 23.16 51.92
CA SER A 15 -49.62 23.00 52.12
C SER A 15 -50.37 23.25 50.82
N TYR A 16 -51.20 22.46 50.38
CA TYR A 16 -52.51 21.92 50.61
C TYR A 16 -53.06 21.22 49.36
N LEU A 17 -53.56 20.11 49.59
CA LEU A 17 -54.46 19.20 48.87
C LEU A 17 -55.70 19.93 48.32
N THR A 18 -56.00 19.74 47.02
CA THR A 18 -57.38 19.84 46.54
C THR A 18 -57.64 18.80 45.46
N ILE A 19 -58.45 17.83 45.81
CA ILE A 19 -58.96 16.77 44.93
C ILE A 19 -60.08 17.36 44.11
N LEU A 20 -59.96 17.30 42.78
CA LEU A 20 -61.09 17.51 41.86
C LEU A 20 -61.22 16.26 40.98
N ILE A 21 -62.27 15.48 41.28
CA ILE A 21 -62.68 14.32 40.50
C ILE A 21 -63.43 14.79 39.28
N PHE A 22 -62.84 14.60 38.08
CA PHE A 22 -63.56 14.71 36.80
C PHE A 22 -63.68 13.29 36.21
N VAL A 23 -64.92 12.78 36.26
CA VAL A 23 -65.32 11.58 35.53
C VAL A 23 -65.44 11.96 34.05
N LEU A 24 -64.48 11.53 33.23
CA LEU A 24 -64.59 11.67 31.79
C LEU A 24 -64.70 10.25 31.19
N SER A 25 -65.85 10.01 30.60
CA SER A 25 -66.21 8.76 29.91
C SER A 25 -65.26 8.52 28.72
N PHE A 26 -64.39 7.54 28.80
CA PHE A 26 -63.59 7.08 27.68
C PHE A 26 -64.43 6.15 26.78
N LEU A 27 -64.86 6.69 25.63
CA LEU A 27 -65.28 5.88 24.49
C LEU A 27 -64.02 5.23 23.91
N ILE A 28 -63.78 3.95 24.19
CA ILE A 28 -62.71 3.14 23.57
C ILE A 28 -63.15 2.85 22.13
N SER A 29 -62.67 3.63 21.19
CA SER A 29 -62.71 3.29 19.77
C SER A 29 -61.55 2.33 19.48
N CYS A 30 -61.85 1.04 19.42
CA CYS A 30 -60.91 0.08 18.87
C CYS A 30 -60.68 0.33 17.37
N LYS A 31 -59.68 1.13 17.04
CA LYS A 31 -59.08 1.08 15.70
C LYS A 31 -58.12 -0.13 15.68
N SER A 32 -58.54 -1.18 14.99
CA SER A 32 -57.63 -2.24 14.57
C SER A 32 -56.44 -1.64 13.82
N LYS A 33 -55.25 -1.63 14.40
CA LYS A 33 -54.04 -1.36 13.64
C LYS A 33 -53.88 -2.51 12.64
N GLU A 34 -54.01 -2.20 11.34
CA GLU A 34 -53.52 -3.09 10.33
C GLU A 34 -52.03 -3.42 10.62
N PRO A 35 -51.60 -4.66 10.51
CA PRO A 35 -50.19 -5.01 10.67
C PRO A 35 -49.41 -4.22 9.63
N ALA A 36 -48.40 -3.47 10.07
CA ALA A 36 -47.49 -2.78 9.15
C ALA A 36 -46.91 -3.85 8.21
N VAL A 37 -47.21 -3.71 6.93
CA VAL A 37 -46.58 -4.47 5.89
C VAL A 37 -45.10 -4.05 5.92
N THR A 38 -44.26 -4.86 6.57
CA THR A 38 -42.83 -4.70 6.44
C THR A 38 -42.46 -5.09 5.02
N GLU A 39 -42.12 -4.10 4.21
CA GLU A 39 -41.51 -4.37 2.91
C GLU A 39 -40.32 -5.33 3.13
N PRO A 40 -40.20 -6.38 2.31
CA PRO A 40 -39.06 -7.26 2.41
C PRO A 40 -37.78 -6.42 2.26
N PRO A 41 -36.71 -6.73 3.01
CA PRO A 41 -35.48 -5.97 2.92
C PRO A 41 -35.04 -5.94 1.45
N VAL A 42 -34.79 -4.74 0.93
CA VAL A 42 -34.22 -4.55 -0.42
C VAL A 42 -32.84 -5.19 -0.39
N ILE A 43 -32.74 -6.42 -0.90
CA ILE A 43 -31.48 -7.09 -1.10
C ILE A 43 -30.86 -6.43 -2.34
N ASN A 44 -30.08 -5.39 -2.13
CA ASN A 44 -29.26 -4.86 -3.20
C ASN A 44 -28.35 -5.99 -3.71
N PRO A 45 -28.25 -6.21 -5.03
CA PRO A 45 -27.33 -7.20 -5.55
C PRO A 45 -25.92 -6.88 -5.02
N PRO A 46 -25.11 -7.91 -4.73
CA PRO A 46 -23.75 -7.68 -4.24
C PRO A 46 -23.01 -6.82 -5.26
N ASN A 47 -22.22 -5.85 -4.76
CA ASN A 47 -21.40 -5.00 -5.62
C ASN A 47 -20.50 -5.89 -6.47
N PRO A 48 -20.57 -5.84 -7.82
CA PRO A 48 -19.80 -6.72 -8.71
C PRO A 48 -18.27 -6.57 -8.51
N ASP A 49 -17.82 -5.42 -8.03
CA ASP A 49 -16.41 -5.19 -7.70
C ASP A 49 -15.90 -6.10 -6.56
N PHE A 50 -16.80 -6.62 -5.72
CA PHE A 50 -16.48 -7.43 -4.54
C PHE A 50 -16.89 -8.89 -4.67
N VAL A 51 -17.11 -9.34 -5.88
CA VAL A 51 -17.28 -10.77 -6.18
C VAL A 51 -15.91 -11.44 -6.21
N GLN A 52 -15.70 -12.45 -5.37
CA GLN A 52 -14.42 -13.14 -5.27
C GLN A 52 -14.09 -13.91 -6.56
N TYR A 53 -12.96 -13.60 -7.15
CA TYR A 53 -12.33 -14.39 -8.20
C TYR A 53 -11.44 -15.48 -7.60
N GLY A 54 -11.67 -16.73 -8.00
CA GLY A 54 -10.87 -17.85 -7.55
C GLY A 54 -10.95 -18.13 -6.04
N THR A 55 -9.99 -18.87 -5.53
CA THR A 55 -9.86 -19.19 -4.11
C THR A 55 -8.80 -18.30 -3.47
N PRO A 56 -9.09 -17.64 -2.34
CA PRO A 56 -8.10 -16.89 -1.60
C PRO A 56 -6.86 -17.72 -1.26
N TYR A 57 -5.69 -17.13 -1.43
CA TYR A 57 -4.43 -17.80 -1.17
C TYR A 57 -4.16 -17.92 0.34
N SER A 58 -4.02 -19.16 0.83
CA SER A 58 -3.79 -19.43 2.26
C SER A 58 -2.32 -19.41 2.65
N GLY A 59 -1.40 -19.40 1.68
CA GLY A 59 0.06 -19.47 1.90
C GLY A 59 0.74 -18.12 2.09
N VAL A 60 -0.01 -17.02 2.34
CA VAL A 60 0.59 -15.70 2.60
C VAL A 60 1.52 -15.79 3.81
N PRO A 61 2.81 -15.42 3.67
CA PRO A 61 3.79 -15.58 4.75
C PRO A 61 3.48 -14.68 5.94
N ASP A 62 4.06 -15.03 7.11
CA ASP A 62 4.19 -14.07 8.20
C ASP A 62 5.18 -12.96 7.78
N ALA A 63 4.94 -11.73 8.22
CA ALA A 63 5.84 -10.63 7.89
C ALA A 63 7.29 -10.86 8.36
N ARG A 64 7.48 -11.68 9.39
CA ARG A 64 8.81 -12.05 9.91
C ARG A 64 9.60 -12.99 8.99
N ASP A 65 8.89 -13.73 8.15
CA ASP A 65 9.45 -14.76 7.27
C ASP A 65 9.40 -14.31 5.80
N ALA A 66 9.14 -13.03 5.55
CA ALA A 66 9.03 -12.48 4.22
C ALA A 66 10.40 -12.31 3.54
N ALA A 67 10.43 -12.63 2.25
CA ALA A 67 11.49 -12.26 1.31
C ALA A 67 10.82 -11.77 0.03
N ILE A 68 11.16 -10.55 -0.40
CA ILE A 68 10.40 -9.81 -1.41
C ILE A 68 11.20 -9.74 -2.72
N TYR A 69 10.52 -9.95 -3.85
CA TYR A 69 11.07 -9.71 -5.18
C TYR A 69 10.27 -8.60 -5.88
N GLN A 70 10.92 -7.46 -6.12
CA GLN A 70 10.32 -6.32 -6.81
C GLN A 70 10.44 -6.46 -8.33
N VAL A 71 9.31 -6.31 -9.04
CA VAL A 71 9.22 -6.45 -10.50
C VAL A 71 8.86 -5.14 -11.17
N ASN A 72 9.74 -4.63 -12.02
CA ASN A 72 9.48 -3.57 -12.98
C ASN A 72 9.05 -4.18 -14.32
N ILE A 73 7.76 -4.29 -14.56
CA ILE A 73 7.18 -5.02 -15.70
C ILE A 73 7.67 -4.42 -17.03
N ARG A 74 7.79 -3.10 -17.13
CA ARG A 74 8.20 -2.40 -18.36
C ARG A 74 9.58 -2.79 -18.89
N GLN A 75 10.49 -3.20 -18.00
CA GLN A 75 11.85 -3.56 -18.37
C GLN A 75 12.21 -5.00 -18.02
N PHE A 76 11.26 -5.75 -17.42
CA PHE A 76 11.50 -7.12 -16.95
C PHE A 76 11.86 -8.09 -18.07
N SER A 77 11.22 -7.96 -19.23
CA SER A 77 11.44 -8.85 -20.38
C SER A 77 11.27 -8.10 -21.70
N ALA A 78 11.71 -8.73 -22.80
CA ALA A 78 11.52 -8.17 -24.13
C ALA A 78 10.03 -7.96 -24.49
N THR A 79 9.12 -8.75 -23.93
CA THR A 79 7.68 -8.59 -24.13
C THR A 79 7.05 -7.47 -23.30
N ARG A 80 7.75 -6.98 -22.25
CA ARG A 80 7.33 -5.85 -21.40
C ARG A 80 5.93 -5.99 -20.79
N ASN A 81 5.49 -7.20 -20.52
CA ASN A 81 4.14 -7.53 -20.08
C ASN A 81 4.14 -8.64 -19.03
N PHE A 82 2.94 -9.00 -18.53
CA PHE A 82 2.77 -10.05 -17.53
C PHE A 82 3.29 -11.42 -18.00
N GLN A 83 3.17 -11.75 -19.28
CA GLN A 83 3.66 -13.03 -19.81
C GLN A 83 5.17 -13.20 -19.62
N GLY A 84 5.92 -12.11 -19.78
CA GLY A 84 7.37 -12.13 -19.51
C GLY A 84 7.70 -12.43 -18.04
N VAL A 85 6.89 -11.95 -17.10
CA VAL A 85 7.04 -12.26 -15.67
C VAL A 85 6.62 -13.70 -15.38
N ILE A 86 5.48 -14.15 -15.94
CA ILE A 86 4.96 -15.51 -15.81
C ILE A 86 6.02 -16.53 -16.23
N ALA A 87 6.69 -16.30 -17.35
CA ALA A 87 7.72 -17.18 -17.89
C ALA A 87 8.94 -17.37 -16.95
N ARG A 88 9.09 -16.50 -15.93
CA ARG A 88 10.23 -16.54 -14.99
C ARG A 88 9.83 -16.81 -13.54
N LEU A 89 8.58 -17.13 -13.26
CA LEU A 89 8.11 -17.38 -11.89
C LEU A 89 8.92 -18.47 -11.16
N ASP A 90 9.34 -19.53 -11.88
CA ASP A 90 10.19 -20.58 -11.29
C ASP A 90 11.57 -20.02 -10.90
N SER A 91 12.20 -19.24 -11.78
CA SER A 91 13.48 -18.59 -11.48
C SER A 91 13.40 -17.63 -10.30
N ILE A 92 12.27 -16.89 -10.17
CA ILE A 92 12.02 -15.99 -9.04
C ILE A 92 11.87 -16.80 -7.75
N ARG A 93 11.08 -17.88 -7.76
CA ARG A 93 10.91 -18.77 -6.61
C ARG A 93 12.24 -19.37 -6.15
N ASP A 94 13.09 -19.77 -7.10
CA ASP A 94 14.35 -20.46 -6.84
C ASP A 94 15.38 -19.54 -6.12
N LEU A 95 15.16 -18.21 -6.09
CA LEU A 95 15.88 -17.26 -5.24
C LEU A 95 15.45 -17.33 -3.76
N GLY A 96 14.46 -18.16 -3.40
CA GLY A 96 13.97 -18.28 -2.04
C GLY A 96 12.99 -17.20 -1.60
N VAL A 97 12.53 -16.35 -2.52
CA VAL A 97 11.53 -15.31 -2.21
C VAL A 97 10.12 -15.90 -2.12
N ASN A 98 9.28 -15.30 -1.29
CA ASN A 98 7.90 -15.72 -1.07
C ASN A 98 6.86 -14.60 -1.25
N ILE A 99 7.30 -13.42 -1.70
CA ILE A 99 6.43 -12.30 -2.07
C ILE A 99 6.94 -11.69 -3.38
N ILE A 100 6.06 -11.57 -4.38
CA ILE A 100 6.30 -10.75 -5.57
C ILE A 100 5.62 -9.39 -5.36
N TYR A 101 6.39 -8.33 -5.47
CA TYR A 101 5.89 -6.96 -5.47
C TYR A 101 5.94 -6.42 -6.91
N LEU A 102 4.77 -6.21 -7.52
CA LEU A 102 4.62 -5.63 -8.85
C LEU A 102 4.56 -4.11 -8.76
N MET A 103 5.42 -3.40 -9.48
CA MET A 103 5.28 -1.95 -9.70
C MET A 103 3.92 -1.64 -10.34
N PRO A 104 3.47 -0.35 -10.38
CA PRO A 104 2.09 -0.02 -10.75
C PRO A 104 1.62 -0.67 -12.05
N VAL A 105 0.49 -1.36 -11.98
CA VAL A 105 -0.11 -2.11 -13.09
C VAL A 105 -1.24 -1.35 -13.80
N TYR A 106 -1.50 -0.12 -13.38
CA TYR A 106 -2.67 0.69 -13.77
C TYR A 106 -2.44 1.44 -15.08
N PRO A 107 -3.52 1.78 -15.83
CA PRO A 107 -3.43 2.69 -16.96
C PRO A 107 -2.79 4.02 -16.55
N VAL A 108 -1.87 4.49 -17.37
CA VAL A 108 -1.14 5.73 -17.16
C VAL A 108 -1.88 6.91 -17.81
N GLY A 109 -1.89 8.06 -17.14
CA GLY A 109 -2.44 9.30 -17.68
C GLY A 109 -1.68 9.81 -18.90
N THR A 110 -2.37 10.61 -19.70
CA THR A 110 -1.80 11.25 -20.91
C THR A 110 -1.75 12.76 -20.81
N LEU A 111 -2.60 13.36 -19.98
CA LEU A 111 -2.65 14.82 -19.80
C LEU A 111 -1.55 15.28 -18.83
N LYS A 112 -0.66 16.15 -19.29
CA LYS A 112 0.55 16.61 -18.58
C LYS A 112 1.53 15.48 -18.19
N ALA A 113 1.37 14.32 -18.79
CA ALA A 113 2.08 13.11 -18.40
C ALA A 113 3.53 13.10 -18.89
N ILE A 114 4.39 12.50 -18.08
CA ILE A 114 5.79 12.17 -18.40
C ILE A 114 5.96 10.65 -18.56
N ASN A 115 4.88 9.94 -18.82
CA ASN A 115 4.81 8.47 -18.92
C ASN A 115 5.22 7.72 -17.63
N SER A 116 5.08 8.38 -16.48
CA SER A 116 5.32 7.75 -15.17
C SER A 116 4.29 6.66 -14.88
N PRO A 117 4.68 5.44 -14.47
CA PRO A 117 3.72 4.42 -14.02
C PRO A 117 2.96 4.85 -12.75
N TYR A 118 3.46 5.85 -12.04
CA TYR A 118 2.82 6.44 -10.86
C TYR A 118 1.77 7.51 -11.20
N CYS A 119 1.60 7.85 -12.48
CA CYS A 119 0.55 8.75 -12.96
C CYS A 119 -0.72 7.96 -13.28
N VAL A 120 -1.43 7.49 -12.25
CA VAL A 120 -2.56 6.56 -12.37
C VAL A 120 -3.80 7.23 -12.95
N LYS A 121 -4.29 6.70 -14.08
CA LYS A 121 -5.51 7.16 -14.76
C LYS A 121 -6.77 6.40 -14.33
N ASN A 122 -6.64 5.16 -13.90
CA ASN A 122 -7.76 4.33 -13.47
C ASN A 122 -7.30 3.29 -12.46
N TYR A 123 -7.79 3.39 -11.23
CA TYR A 123 -7.41 2.47 -10.15
C TYR A 123 -7.96 1.05 -10.30
N LYS A 124 -8.99 0.81 -11.12
CA LYS A 124 -9.62 -0.49 -11.33
C LYS A 124 -9.32 -1.09 -12.71
N GLY A 125 -8.37 -0.53 -13.44
CA GLY A 125 -7.97 -1.00 -14.76
C GLY A 125 -6.56 -1.59 -14.76
N VAL A 126 -6.31 -2.53 -15.65
CA VAL A 126 -4.97 -2.98 -16.02
C VAL A 126 -4.46 -2.12 -17.17
N ASN A 127 -3.19 -1.70 -17.10
CA ASN A 127 -2.52 -1.00 -18.20
C ASN A 127 -2.46 -1.92 -19.43
N PRO A 128 -3.04 -1.51 -20.57
CA PRO A 128 -3.01 -2.33 -21.80
C PRO A 128 -1.59 -2.67 -22.28
N GLU A 129 -0.59 -1.91 -21.87
CA GLU A 129 0.84 -2.20 -22.12
C GLU A 129 1.25 -3.55 -21.52
N PHE A 130 0.65 -3.95 -20.40
CA PHE A 130 1.01 -5.18 -19.66
C PHE A 130 0.13 -6.38 -19.97
N GLY A 131 -1.04 -6.16 -20.55
CA GLY A 131 -2.03 -7.20 -20.84
C GLY A 131 -3.42 -6.87 -20.29
N THR A 132 -4.15 -7.91 -19.93
CA THR A 132 -5.52 -7.85 -19.44
C THR A 132 -5.60 -8.17 -17.94
N LEU A 133 -6.79 -8.03 -17.35
CA LEU A 133 -7.05 -8.50 -15.98
C LEU A 133 -6.85 -10.03 -15.88
N ASP A 134 -7.19 -10.79 -16.91
CA ASP A 134 -7.01 -12.24 -16.90
C ASP A 134 -5.54 -12.65 -17.02
N ASP A 135 -4.70 -11.86 -17.68
CA ASP A 135 -3.25 -12.04 -17.67
C ASP A 135 -2.68 -11.80 -16.27
N LEU A 136 -3.13 -10.74 -15.58
CA LEU A 136 -2.74 -10.51 -14.18
C LEU A 136 -3.21 -11.64 -13.25
N ARG A 137 -4.44 -12.10 -13.41
CA ARG A 137 -4.99 -13.27 -12.68
C ARG A 137 -4.13 -14.52 -12.90
N THR A 138 -3.70 -14.74 -14.13
CA THR A 138 -2.81 -15.87 -14.49
C THR A 138 -1.45 -15.73 -13.79
N LEU A 139 -0.88 -14.51 -13.72
CA LEU A 139 0.35 -14.25 -13.00
C LEU A 139 0.17 -14.55 -11.50
N VAL A 140 -0.89 -14.01 -10.88
CA VAL A 140 -1.18 -14.19 -9.45
C VAL A 140 -1.38 -15.69 -9.14
N ALA A 141 -2.20 -16.40 -9.90
CA ALA A 141 -2.40 -17.84 -9.71
C ALA A 141 -1.11 -18.64 -9.91
N GLY A 142 -0.29 -18.26 -10.89
CA GLY A 142 1.02 -18.86 -11.13
C GLY A 142 2.02 -18.63 -9.99
N ALA A 143 1.98 -17.47 -9.35
CA ALA A 143 2.77 -17.17 -8.15
C ALA A 143 2.28 -18.01 -6.95
N HIS A 144 0.96 -18.05 -6.72
CA HIS A 144 0.36 -18.81 -5.63
C HIS A 144 0.68 -20.31 -5.70
N THR A 145 0.63 -20.91 -6.89
CA THR A 145 0.99 -22.34 -7.09
C THR A 145 2.46 -22.63 -6.79
N ARG A 146 3.30 -21.60 -6.75
CA ARG A 146 4.73 -21.66 -6.40
C ARG A 146 5.05 -21.23 -4.98
N GLY A 147 4.03 -20.98 -4.16
CA GLY A 147 4.20 -20.58 -2.78
C GLY A 147 4.54 -19.10 -2.59
N MET A 148 4.27 -18.24 -3.58
CA MET A 148 4.56 -16.82 -3.52
C MET A 148 3.28 -15.98 -3.49
N ALA A 149 3.17 -15.07 -2.51
CA ALA A 149 2.13 -14.05 -2.45
C ALA A 149 2.42 -12.92 -3.46
N VAL A 150 1.38 -12.17 -3.86
CA VAL A 150 1.52 -11.05 -4.80
C VAL A 150 1.01 -9.75 -4.17
N MET A 151 1.86 -8.72 -4.15
CA MET A 151 1.53 -7.36 -3.73
C MET A 151 1.53 -6.43 -4.94
N LEU A 152 0.55 -5.52 -5.00
CA LEU A 152 0.53 -4.44 -5.99
C LEU A 152 1.08 -3.15 -5.41
N ASP A 153 1.72 -2.35 -6.25
CA ASP A 153 2.05 -0.97 -5.91
C ASP A 153 0.80 -0.11 -5.91
N TRP A 154 0.55 0.64 -4.83
CA TRP A 154 -0.65 1.42 -4.64
C TRP A 154 -0.35 2.91 -4.49
N VAL A 155 -0.72 3.70 -5.48
CA VAL A 155 -0.46 5.13 -5.54
C VAL A 155 -1.64 5.91 -4.97
N ALA A 156 -1.67 6.11 -3.64
CA ALA A 156 -2.82 6.72 -2.98
C ALA A 156 -2.79 8.25 -2.95
N ASN A 157 -1.60 8.88 -3.04
CA ASN A 157 -1.44 10.31 -2.78
C ASN A 157 -2.03 11.22 -3.87
N HIS A 158 -2.07 10.76 -5.11
CA HIS A 158 -2.39 11.56 -6.30
C HIS A 158 -2.94 10.70 -7.43
N THR A 159 -3.47 11.37 -8.47
CA THR A 159 -3.92 10.73 -9.72
C THR A 159 -3.33 11.45 -10.92
N ALA A 160 -3.48 10.85 -12.10
CA ALA A 160 -3.32 11.57 -13.36
C ALA A 160 -4.32 12.73 -13.49
N TRP A 161 -3.99 13.74 -14.30
CA TRP A 161 -4.87 14.88 -14.59
C TRP A 161 -6.08 14.51 -15.46
N ASP A 162 -6.05 13.38 -16.14
CA ASP A 162 -7.15 12.79 -16.92
C ASP A 162 -7.80 11.59 -16.23
N HIS A 163 -7.61 11.44 -14.92
CA HIS A 163 -8.36 10.48 -14.10
C HIS A 163 -9.85 10.89 -14.05
N PRO A 164 -10.83 9.96 -14.15
CA PRO A 164 -12.26 10.30 -14.09
C PRO A 164 -12.67 11.09 -12.83
N TRP A 165 -11.99 10.90 -11.72
CA TRP A 165 -12.27 11.62 -10.47
C TRP A 165 -12.02 13.13 -10.55
N ILE A 166 -11.27 13.61 -11.54
CA ILE A 166 -11.00 15.06 -11.75
C ILE A 166 -12.27 15.87 -11.92
N SER A 167 -13.34 15.26 -12.43
CA SER A 167 -14.67 15.89 -12.54
C SER A 167 -15.24 16.31 -11.18
N ASN A 168 -14.86 15.62 -10.09
CA ASN A 168 -15.21 15.96 -8.72
C ASN A 168 -14.07 16.71 -8.03
N LYS A 169 -14.00 18.02 -8.23
CA LYS A 169 -12.92 18.86 -7.70
C LYS A 169 -12.77 18.79 -6.18
N THR A 170 -13.82 18.47 -5.43
CA THR A 170 -13.77 18.38 -3.95
C THR A 170 -12.92 17.20 -3.47
N TRP A 171 -12.69 16.21 -4.34
CA TRP A 171 -11.84 15.08 -4.06
C TRP A 171 -10.33 15.41 -4.16
N TYR A 172 -10.03 16.62 -4.66
CA TYR A 172 -8.65 17.08 -4.84
C TYR A 172 -8.33 18.27 -3.95
N LYS A 173 -7.08 18.43 -3.58
CA LYS A 173 -6.61 19.66 -2.95
C LYS A 173 -6.66 20.81 -3.95
N GLN A 174 -7.06 21.97 -3.44
CA GLN A 174 -7.24 23.17 -4.24
C GLN A 174 -6.46 24.32 -3.63
N ASP A 175 -6.02 25.25 -4.48
CA ASP A 175 -5.49 26.55 -4.07
C ASP A 175 -6.61 27.52 -3.64
N GLY A 176 -6.23 28.73 -3.23
CA GLY A 176 -7.20 29.79 -2.82
C GLY A 176 -8.13 30.26 -3.94
N SER A 177 -7.88 29.91 -5.18
CA SER A 177 -8.71 30.22 -6.36
C SER A 177 -9.57 29.03 -6.82
N GLY A 178 -9.53 27.91 -6.11
CA GLY A 178 -10.30 26.70 -6.42
C GLY A 178 -9.70 25.85 -7.56
N ASN A 179 -8.43 26.05 -7.91
CA ASN A 179 -7.73 25.20 -8.86
C ASN A 179 -7.13 23.98 -8.14
N ILE A 180 -7.24 22.82 -8.78
CA ILE A 180 -6.59 21.60 -8.30
C ILE A 180 -5.06 21.80 -8.34
N VAL A 181 -4.36 21.37 -7.30
CA VAL A 181 -2.91 21.50 -7.18
C VAL A 181 -2.19 20.18 -7.34
N SER A 182 -0.90 20.27 -7.67
CA SER A 182 0.04 19.14 -7.69
C SER A 182 0.72 18.98 -6.33
N PRO A 183 1.07 17.74 -5.92
CA PRO A 183 1.89 17.52 -4.71
C PRO A 183 3.37 17.79 -5.00
N ASN A 184 4.10 18.35 -4.06
CA ASN A 184 5.58 18.40 -4.06
C ASN A 184 6.25 18.92 -5.35
N GLY A 185 5.54 19.69 -6.18
CA GLY A 185 6.05 20.14 -7.48
C GLY A 185 5.98 19.07 -8.59
N TRP A 186 5.38 17.92 -8.37
CA TRP A 186 5.13 16.88 -9.38
C TRP A 186 3.98 17.30 -10.30
N THR A 187 4.29 18.06 -11.32
CA THR A 187 3.30 18.74 -12.18
C THR A 187 2.48 17.82 -13.07
N ASP A 188 2.90 16.59 -13.22
CA ASP A 188 2.25 15.53 -14.01
C ASP A 188 1.07 14.87 -13.28
N VAL A 189 0.88 15.14 -11.98
CA VAL A 189 -0.16 14.53 -11.16
C VAL A 189 -0.95 15.54 -10.34
N ALA A 190 -2.18 15.18 -9.95
CA ALA A 190 -3.14 15.97 -9.19
C ALA A 190 -3.30 15.42 -7.77
N GLN A 191 -3.12 16.25 -6.75
CA GLN A 191 -3.12 15.83 -5.35
C GLN A 191 -4.52 15.58 -4.81
N LEU A 192 -4.74 14.41 -4.21
CA LEU A 192 -6.00 14.02 -3.58
C LEU A 192 -6.22 14.71 -2.22
N ASN A 193 -7.49 14.95 -1.90
CA ASN A 193 -7.92 15.59 -0.66
C ASN A 193 -8.43 14.56 0.36
N PHE A 194 -7.58 14.14 1.26
CA PHE A 194 -7.91 13.16 2.31
C PHE A 194 -8.88 13.68 3.39
N SER A 195 -9.25 14.96 3.38
CA SER A 195 -10.36 15.47 4.20
C SER A 195 -11.73 15.08 3.64
N ASN A 196 -11.82 14.69 2.36
CA ASN A 196 -13.06 14.24 1.74
C ASN A 196 -13.29 12.75 2.04
N ALA A 197 -14.40 12.45 2.73
CA ALA A 197 -14.73 11.10 3.17
C ALA A 197 -15.13 10.17 2.01
N GLU A 198 -15.81 10.70 0.99
CA GLU A 198 -16.25 9.91 -0.18
C GLU A 198 -15.03 9.47 -1.01
N MET A 199 -14.09 10.39 -1.25
CA MET A 199 -12.82 10.06 -1.91
C MET A 199 -12.07 8.96 -1.17
N ARG A 200 -11.97 9.06 0.17
CA ARG A 200 -11.31 8.02 0.99
C ARG A 200 -11.99 6.67 0.84
N LEU A 201 -13.32 6.62 0.87
CA LEU A 201 -14.08 5.37 0.71
C LEU A 201 -13.87 4.77 -0.68
N GLU A 202 -13.90 5.60 -1.75
CA GLU A 202 -13.70 5.09 -3.10
C GLU A 202 -12.26 4.62 -3.33
N MET A 203 -11.26 5.28 -2.73
CA MET A 203 -9.89 4.79 -2.72
C MET A 203 -9.78 3.41 -2.06
N ILE A 204 -10.42 3.22 -0.90
CA ILE A 204 -10.46 1.94 -0.19
C ILE A 204 -11.21 0.87 -1.01
N ASN A 205 -12.32 1.23 -1.64
CA ASN A 205 -13.08 0.32 -2.52
C ASN A 205 -12.25 -0.11 -3.72
N SER A 206 -11.44 0.80 -4.26
CA SER A 206 -10.52 0.49 -5.36
C SER A 206 -9.41 -0.49 -4.92
N MET A 207 -8.92 -0.40 -3.68
CA MET A 207 -8.02 -1.44 -3.13
C MET A 207 -8.72 -2.80 -2.99
N LYS A 208 -9.93 -2.80 -2.41
CA LYS A 208 -10.73 -4.03 -2.26
C LYS A 208 -11.02 -4.70 -3.60
N TYR A 209 -11.25 -3.92 -4.66
CA TYR A 209 -11.45 -4.44 -6.00
C TYR A 209 -10.34 -5.43 -6.39
N TRP A 210 -9.08 -5.11 -6.18
CA TRP A 210 -7.95 -5.97 -6.54
C TRP A 210 -7.87 -7.23 -5.69
N VAL A 211 -8.21 -7.14 -4.40
CA VAL A 211 -8.28 -8.31 -3.52
C VAL A 211 -9.31 -9.29 -4.05
N TYR A 212 -10.50 -8.80 -4.39
CA TYR A 212 -11.59 -9.68 -4.88
C TYR A 212 -11.42 -10.09 -6.34
N GLN A 213 -11.05 -9.16 -7.22
CA GLN A 213 -11.06 -9.41 -8.66
C GLN A 213 -9.77 -10.04 -9.20
N ALA A 214 -8.65 -9.86 -8.52
CA ALA A 214 -7.38 -10.43 -8.94
C ALA A 214 -6.74 -11.34 -7.89
N ASN A 215 -7.37 -11.49 -6.72
CA ASN A 215 -6.89 -12.35 -5.62
C ASN A 215 -5.48 -11.99 -5.16
N VAL A 216 -5.16 -10.68 -5.10
CA VAL A 216 -3.88 -10.18 -4.61
C VAL A 216 -3.79 -10.23 -3.09
N ASP A 217 -2.58 -10.36 -2.56
CA ASP A 217 -2.29 -10.63 -1.16
C ASP A 217 -1.82 -9.39 -0.38
N GLY A 218 -1.83 -8.23 -1.01
CA GLY A 218 -1.43 -7.00 -0.32
C GLY A 218 -1.02 -5.86 -1.22
N PHE A 219 -0.51 -4.80 -0.58
CA PHE A 219 -0.13 -3.58 -1.27
C PHE A 219 1.17 -2.99 -0.70
N ARG A 220 2.04 -2.53 -1.60
CA ARG A 220 3.05 -1.54 -1.27
C ARG A 220 2.45 -0.17 -1.54
N CYS A 221 2.39 0.68 -0.56
CA CYS A 221 1.76 1.99 -0.64
C CYS A 221 2.81 3.05 -0.94
N ASP A 222 2.74 3.58 -2.17
CA ASP A 222 3.59 4.64 -2.70
C ASP A 222 3.48 5.92 -1.88
N TYR A 223 4.62 6.57 -1.60
CA TYR A 223 4.69 7.82 -0.86
C TYR A 223 3.72 7.87 0.34
N ALA A 224 3.78 6.84 1.19
CA ALA A 224 2.84 6.67 2.29
C ALA A 224 2.89 7.82 3.32
N ASP A 225 3.95 8.63 3.32
CA ASP A 225 4.07 9.84 4.13
C ASP A 225 3.12 10.97 3.67
N GLY A 226 2.59 10.93 2.44
CA GLY A 226 1.67 11.92 1.90
C GLY A 226 0.24 11.82 2.46
N PRO A 227 -0.43 10.67 2.37
CA PRO A 227 -1.74 10.46 3.00
C PRO A 227 -1.63 10.45 4.54
N PRO A 228 -2.65 10.97 5.27
CA PRO A 228 -2.62 11.00 6.73
C PRO A 228 -2.76 9.61 7.34
N VAL A 229 -2.19 9.42 8.53
CA VAL A 229 -2.25 8.15 9.28
C VAL A 229 -3.67 7.65 9.49
N GLY A 230 -4.63 8.54 9.72
CA GLY A 230 -6.05 8.18 9.89
C GLY A 230 -6.70 7.59 8.63
N PHE A 231 -6.21 7.96 7.43
CA PHE A 231 -6.63 7.29 6.19
C PHE A 231 -6.03 5.88 6.11
N TRP A 232 -4.73 5.73 6.36
CA TRP A 232 -4.08 4.43 6.30
C TRP A 232 -4.69 3.45 7.30
N LYS A 233 -4.96 3.92 8.53
CA LYS A 233 -5.66 3.09 9.52
C LYS A 233 -7.03 2.64 9.03
N GLN A 234 -7.84 3.55 8.49
CA GLN A 234 -9.16 3.24 7.92
C GLN A 234 -9.06 2.23 6.77
N ALA A 235 -8.09 2.42 5.88
CA ALA A 235 -7.88 1.55 4.72
C ALA A 235 -7.46 0.14 5.16
N ILE A 236 -6.46 0.04 6.02
CA ILE A 236 -5.91 -1.24 6.47
C ILE A 236 -6.95 -2.01 7.30
N ASP A 237 -7.64 -1.35 8.24
CA ASP A 237 -8.73 -1.99 9.01
C ASP A 237 -9.83 -2.52 8.08
N SER A 238 -10.18 -1.73 7.05
CA SER A 238 -11.20 -2.10 6.06
C SER A 238 -10.78 -3.30 5.19
N LEU A 239 -9.51 -3.37 4.80
CA LEU A 239 -8.95 -4.50 4.06
C LEU A 239 -8.86 -5.75 4.93
N ARG A 240 -8.40 -5.64 6.17
CA ARG A 240 -8.31 -6.76 7.13
C ARG A 240 -9.67 -7.27 7.59
N ASN A 241 -10.74 -6.53 7.35
CA ASN A 241 -12.11 -7.02 7.52
C ASN A 241 -12.57 -7.99 6.42
N ILE A 242 -11.80 -8.16 5.34
CA ILE A 242 -11.97 -9.24 4.37
C ILE A 242 -11.43 -10.53 5.01
N LYS A 243 -12.27 -11.24 5.77
CA LYS A 243 -11.84 -12.36 6.63
C LYS A 243 -11.34 -13.60 5.87
N THR A 244 -11.59 -13.66 4.58
CA THR A 244 -11.13 -14.75 3.71
C THR A 244 -9.69 -14.57 3.23
N HIS A 245 -9.08 -13.39 3.44
CA HIS A 245 -7.73 -13.07 3.00
C HIS A 245 -6.83 -12.68 4.17
N LYS A 246 -5.58 -13.09 4.10
CA LYS A 246 -4.47 -12.49 4.86
C LYS A 246 -3.80 -11.49 3.93
N LEU A 247 -3.74 -10.21 4.32
CA LEU A 247 -3.20 -9.16 3.48
C LEU A 247 -1.98 -8.53 4.13
N LEU A 248 -0.93 -8.32 3.34
CA LEU A 248 0.32 -7.68 3.73
C LEU A 248 0.35 -6.23 3.24
N MET A 249 0.82 -5.32 4.10
CA MET A 249 0.84 -3.89 3.83
C MET A 249 2.25 -3.34 4.04
N LEU A 250 2.85 -2.79 2.98
CA LEU A 250 4.16 -2.18 2.98
C LEU A 250 4.05 -0.68 2.75
N ALA A 251 4.54 0.13 3.68
CA ALA A 251 4.59 1.60 3.53
C ALA A 251 5.92 2.03 2.92
N GLU A 252 5.88 2.76 1.81
CA GLU A 252 6.99 3.59 1.41
C GLU A 252 6.94 4.91 2.18
N GLY A 253 7.62 4.95 3.31
CA GLY A 253 7.60 6.10 4.19
C GLY A 253 8.56 5.95 5.36
N THR A 254 8.78 7.06 6.05
CA THR A 254 9.73 7.16 7.17
C THR A 254 9.05 7.41 8.52
N ARG A 255 7.76 7.72 8.51
CA ARG A 255 7.01 8.02 9.73
C ARG A 255 6.79 6.75 10.57
N SER A 256 7.05 6.84 11.85
CA SER A 256 6.83 5.72 12.80
C SER A 256 5.35 5.37 12.99
N ASP A 257 4.42 6.30 12.69
CA ASP A 257 2.98 6.08 12.80
C ASP A 257 2.41 5.13 11.74
N HIS A 258 3.19 4.76 10.71
CA HIS A 258 2.83 3.67 9.79
C HIS A 258 2.62 2.35 10.52
N TYR A 259 3.44 2.04 11.51
CA TYR A 259 3.26 0.84 12.32
C TYR A 259 1.95 0.85 13.10
N THR A 260 1.58 2.00 13.69
CA THR A 260 0.31 2.14 14.43
C THR A 260 -0.91 2.19 13.50
N ALA A 261 -0.74 2.62 12.24
CA ALA A 261 -1.78 2.51 11.21
C ALA A 261 -2.05 1.06 10.81
N GLY A 262 -1.12 0.14 11.07
CA GLY A 262 -1.28 -1.28 10.82
C GLY A 262 -0.46 -1.82 9.64
N PHE A 263 0.49 -1.08 9.10
CA PHE A 263 1.42 -1.62 8.10
C PHE A 263 2.28 -2.73 8.71
N ASP A 264 2.52 -3.78 7.94
CA ASP A 264 3.38 -4.89 8.32
C ASP A 264 4.86 -4.56 8.09
N PHE A 265 5.11 -3.69 7.10
CA PHE A 265 6.44 -3.30 6.66
C PHE A 265 6.57 -1.80 6.45
N THR A 266 7.79 -1.29 6.68
CA THR A 266 8.28 0.01 6.20
C THR A 266 9.60 -0.19 5.44
N PHE A 267 10.00 0.78 4.60
CA PHE A 267 11.29 0.72 3.92
C PHE A 267 12.45 1.20 4.80
N GLY A 268 13.58 0.50 4.71
CA GLY A 268 14.83 0.87 5.36
C GLY A 268 15.66 1.86 4.54
N PHE A 269 15.12 3.04 4.23
CA PHE A 269 15.84 4.08 3.49
C PHE A 269 17.15 4.47 4.18
N ARG A 270 17.08 4.68 5.47
CA ARG A 270 18.25 5.06 6.26
C ARG A 270 19.32 3.97 6.28
N TYR A 271 18.90 2.71 6.30
CA TYR A 271 19.81 1.57 6.17
C TYR A 271 20.55 1.62 4.83
N TYR A 272 19.83 1.81 3.72
CA TYR A 272 20.41 1.91 2.39
C TYR A 272 21.46 3.04 2.32
N ASP A 273 21.13 4.23 2.82
CA ASP A 273 22.04 5.38 2.82
C ASP A 273 23.32 5.12 3.63
N VAL A 274 23.16 4.52 4.82
CA VAL A 274 24.33 4.18 5.67
C VAL A 274 25.16 3.10 5.01
N LEU A 275 24.55 2.06 4.45
CA LEU A 275 25.25 1.00 3.74
C LEU A 275 26.04 1.54 2.55
N LYS A 276 25.42 2.39 1.72
CA LYS A 276 26.09 3.07 0.61
C LYS A 276 27.29 3.89 1.08
N ASN A 277 27.18 4.60 2.20
CA ASN A 277 28.27 5.38 2.76
C ASN A 277 29.43 4.50 3.29
N VAL A 278 29.13 3.32 3.81
CA VAL A 278 30.18 2.35 4.22
C VAL A 278 31.04 1.95 3.02
N PHE A 279 30.40 1.63 1.87
CA PHE A 279 31.11 1.19 0.68
C PHE A 279 31.81 2.33 -0.09
N ASN A 280 31.17 3.50 -0.20
CA ASN A 280 31.66 4.55 -1.08
C ASN A 280 32.49 5.63 -0.35
N ASN A 281 32.26 5.84 0.95
CA ASN A 281 32.84 6.95 1.70
C ASN A 281 33.68 6.48 2.90
N GLY A 282 33.93 5.16 3.03
CA GLY A 282 34.71 4.60 4.12
C GLY A 282 34.08 4.81 5.51
N ALA A 283 32.75 4.98 5.58
CA ALA A 283 32.06 5.05 6.86
C ALA A 283 32.17 3.73 7.63
N THR A 284 32.20 3.80 8.95
CA THR A 284 32.31 2.61 9.79
C THR A 284 31.04 1.76 9.72
N VAL A 285 31.18 0.43 9.66
CA VAL A 285 30.08 -0.54 9.72
C VAL A 285 29.28 -0.43 11.03
N PHE A 286 29.87 0.10 12.09
CA PHE A 286 29.17 0.36 13.36
C PHE A 286 27.96 1.30 13.19
N ASN A 287 27.95 2.14 12.15
CA ASN A 287 26.80 3.01 11.85
C ASN A 287 25.52 2.21 11.52
N LEU A 288 25.64 0.95 11.11
CA LEU A 288 24.49 0.06 10.87
C LEU A 288 23.84 -0.42 12.17
N THR A 289 24.62 -0.55 13.25
CA THR A 289 24.13 -1.19 14.50
C THR A 289 23.00 -0.39 15.19
N GLY A 290 23.05 0.94 15.13
CA GLY A 290 22.04 1.82 15.73
C GLY A 290 20.73 1.92 14.95
N LEU A 291 20.70 1.48 13.68
CA LEU A 291 19.54 1.68 12.80
C LEU A 291 18.30 0.91 13.28
N ASN A 292 18.48 -0.29 13.83
CA ASN A 292 17.35 -1.06 14.33
C ASN A 292 16.56 -0.30 15.40
N THR A 293 17.22 0.45 16.28
CA THR A 293 16.53 1.26 17.30
C THR A 293 15.65 2.35 16.70
N THR A 294 16.13 3.02 15.64
CA THR A 294 15.41 4.14 15.03
C THR A 294 14.33 3.68 14.05
N GLU A 295 14.62 2.68 13.22
CA GLU A 295 13.70 2.22 12.17
C GLU A 295 12.58 1.31 12.71
N TYR A 296 12.78 0.68 13.86
CA TYR A 296 11.76 -0.08 14.58
C TYR A 296 11.06 0.72 15.69
N ALA A 297 11.28 2.03 15.78
CA ALA A 297 10.59 2.85 16.76
C ALA A 297 9.06 2.78 16.55
N GLY A 298 8.33 2.29 17.56
CA GLY A 298 6.88 2.09 17.49
C GLY A 298 6.41 0.80 16.80
N ALA A 299 7.33 -0.03 16.29
CA ALA A 299 6.99 -1.32 15.71
C ALA A 299 6.71 -2.37 16.80
N SER A 300 5.76 -3.25 16.53
CA SER A 300 5.56 -4.50 17.27
C SER A 300 6.52 -5.60 16.80
N ASP A 301 6.56 -6.72 17.52
CA ASP A 301 7.39 -7.87 17.12
C ASP A 301 6.94 -8.55 15.82
N ALA A 302 5.71 -8.29 15.37
CA ALA A 302 5.20 -8.80 14.11
C ALA A 302 5.60 -7.96 12.89
N GLN A 303 6.05 -6.72 13.09
CA GLN A 303 6.33 -5.77 12.02
C GLN A 303 7.82 -5.76 11.65
N ARG A 304 8.13 -5.47 10.40
CA ARG A 304 9.50 -5.54 9.86
C ARG A 304 9.85 -4.33 9.01
N VAL A 305 11.16 -4.08 8.92
CA VAL A 305 11.77 -3.14 7.96
C VAL A 305 12.23 -3.93 6.75
N VAL A 306 11.89 -3.45 5.56
CA VAL A 306 12.38 -4.01 4.29
C VAL A 306 13.80 -3.49 4.06
N ARG A 307 14.75 -4.41 3.94
CA ARG A 307 16.18 -4.16 3.66
C ARG A 307 16.48 -4.44 2.20
N TYR A 308 17.16 -3.51 1.56
CA TYR A 308 17.52 -3.62 0.15
C TYR A 308 18.86 -2.96 -0.14
N ILE A 309 19.47 -3.33 -1.24
CA ILE A 309 20.67 -2.67 -1.78
C ILE A 309 20.36 -1.90 -3.06
N THR A 310 19.19 -2.13 -3.65
CA THR A 310 18.66 -1.37 -4.79
C THR A 310 17.13 -1.55 -4.85
N ASN A 311 16.47 -0.58 -5.45
CA ASN A 311 15.06 -0.61 -5.85
C ASN A 311 14.91 0.22 -7.14
N HIS A 312 13.69 0.40 -7.62
CA HIS A 312 13.42 1.13 -8.87
C HIS A 312 13.86 2.59 -8.83
N ASP A 313 13.86 3.26 -7.67
CA ASP A 313 14.27 4.66 -7.52
C ASP A 313 15.79 4.80 -7.49
N VAL A 314 16.43 4.16 -6.52
CA VAL A 314 17.89 4.29 -6.34
C VAL A 314 18.68 3.65 -7.46
N ASN A 315 18.13 2.64 -8.16
CA ASN A 315 18.74 2.10 -9.37
C ASN A 315 18.76 3.13 -10.48
N SER A 316 17.70 3.91 -10.60
CA SER A 316 17.58 4.99 -11.59
C SER A 316 18.45 6.20 -11.22
N SER A 317 18.38 6.65 -9.96
CA SER A 317 19.02 7.90 -9.50
C SER A 317 20.50 7.72 -9.13
N ASP A 318 20.80 6.73 -8.31
CA ASP A 318 22.13 6.58 -7.69
C ASP A 318 23.04 5.67 -8.52
N GLY A 319 22.54 4.50 -8.89
CA GLY A 319 23.30 3.51 -9.66
C GLY A 319 22.87 2.07 -9.45
N THR A 320 23.48 1.18 -10.23
CA THR A 320 23.35 -0.25 -10.03
C THR A 320 24.13 -0.70 -8.78
N PRO A 321 23.79 -1.86 -8.18
CA PRO A 321 24.60 -2.41 -7.11
C PRO A 321 26.09 -2.57 -7.48
N LEU A 322 26.38 -2.93 -8.72
CA LEU A 322 27.77 -3.06 -9.19
C LEU A 322 28.54 -1.73 -9.15
N GLU A 323 27.86 -0.63 -9.49
CA GLU A 323 28.44 0.72 -9.44
C GLU A 323 28.64 1.18 -8.00
N LEU A 324 27.65 0.91 -7.13
CA LEU A 324 27.60 1.46 -5.76
C LEU A 324 28.38 0.67 -4.73
N PHE A 325 28.59 -0.64 -4.93
CA PHE A 325 29.16 -1.51 -3.91
C PHE A 325 30.48 -2.17 -4.34
N GLY A 326 31.17 -1.63 -5.35
CA GLY A 326 32.48 -2.13 -5.76
C GLY A 326 32.44 -3.45 -6.54
N GLY A 327 31.50 -3.59 -7.48
CA GLY A 327 31.35 -4.74 -8.34
C GLY A 327 30.57 -5.90 -7.72
N ALA A 328 30.64 -7.09 -8.31
CA ALA A 328 29.81 -8.24 -7.93
C ALA A 328 30.06 -8.69 -6.48
N ALA A 329 31.32 -8.82 -6.06
CA ALA A 329 31.65 -9.24 -4.70
C ALA A 329 31.16 -8.28 -3.62
N GLY A 330 31.31 -6.97 -3.85
CA GLY A 330 30.82 -5.96 -2.92
C GLY A 330 29.29 -5.88 -2.90
N SER A 331 28.63 -6.03 -4.06
CA SER A 331 27.17 -6.12 -4.14
C SER A 331 26.64 -7.29 -3.34
N MET A 332 27.29 -8.46 -3.43
CA MET A 332 26.91 -9.64 -2.67
C MET A 332 27.14 -9.43 -1.16
N ALA A 333 28.26 -8.86 -0.75
CA ALA A 333 28.54 -8.53 0.66
C ALA A 333 27.49 -7.56 1.23
N ALA A 334 27.09 -6.55 0.43
CA ALA A 334 26.03 -5.61 0.79
C ALA A 334 24.67 -6.32 0.93
N PHE A 335 24.33 -7.22 0.00
CA PHE A 335 23.09 -7.98 0.05
C PHE A 335 23.02 -8.96 1.23
N VAL A 336 24.10 -9.69 1.51
CA VAL A 336 24.21 -10.56 2.69
C VAL A 336 23.95 -9.73 3.96
N THR A 337 24.54 -8.52 4.05
CA THR A 337 24.27 -7.63 5.19
C THR A 337 22.82 -7.26 5.29
N ALA A 338 22.15 -6.96 4.16
CA ALA A 338 20.72 -6.64 4.11
C ALA A 338 19.84 -7.84 4.52
N ALA A 339 20.19 -9.05 4.05
CA ALA A 339 19.41 -10.26 4.27
C ALA A 339 19.50 -10.76 5.73
N TYR A 340 20.67 -10.61 6.38
CA TYR A 340 20.90 -11.15 7.72
C TYR A 340 20.74 -10.13 8.86
N MET A 341 20.60 -8.84 8.57
CA MET A 341 20.21 -7.88 9.60
C MET A 341 18.71 -8.03 9.94
N LYS A 342 18.34 -7.61 11.16
CA LYS A 342 16.92 -7.59 11.55
C LYS A 342 16.11 -6.82 10.49
N GLY A 343 15.24 -7.52 9.75
CA GLY A 343 14.46 -6.99 8.64
C GLY A 343 14.01 -8.12 7.71
N VAL A 344 13.48 -7.74 6.56
CA VAL A 344 13.17 -8.66 5.46
C VAL A 344 13.90 -8.19 4.20
N PRO A 345 14.56 -9.11 3.47
CA PRO A 345 15.30 -8.75 2.27
C PRO A 345 14.35 -8.45 1.12
N MET A 346 14.74 -7.49 0.27
CA MET A 346 14.10 -7.25 -1.02
C MET A 346 15.16 -7.27 -2.12
N ILE A 347 14.86 -8.01 -3.18
CA ILE A 347 15.62 -8.08 -4.42
C ILE A 347 14.86 -7.29 -5.49
N TYR A 348 15.53 -6.37 -6.18
CA TYR A 348 14.99 -5.71 -7.36
C TYR A 348 15.44 -6.46 -8.61
N ASN A 349 14.53 -6.66 -9.55
CA ASN A 349 14.76 -7.47 -10.74
C ASN A 349 16.05 -7.08 -11.50
N GLY A 350 16.87 -8.07 -11.81
CA GLY A 350 18.17 -7.90 -12.44
C GLY A 350 19.34 -7.80 -11.44
N GLN A 351 19.08 -7.56 -10.16
CA GLN A 351 20.10 -7.53 -9.11
C GLN A 351 20.81 -8.89 -9.01
N GLU A 352 20.06 -9.97 -9.07
CA GLU A 352 20.54 -11.36 -8.94
C GLU A 352 21.47 -11.82 -10.07
N ILE A 353 21.37 -11.17 -11.23
CA ILE A 353 22.25 -11.45 -12.38
C ILE A 353 23.41 -10.47 -12.50
N GLY A 354 23.55 -9.55 -11.52
CA GLY A 354 24.56 -8.48 -11.60
C GLY A 354 24.35 -7.55 -12.79
N LEU A 355 23.10 -7.12 -13.02
CA LEU A 355 22.77 -6.22 -14.13
C LEU A 355 23.55 -4.91 -14.01
N ALA A 356 24.38 -4.61 -14.99
CA ALA A 356 25.16 -3.37 -15.04
C ALA A 356 24.38 -2.18 -15.63
N GLN A 357 23.23 -2.45 -16.26
CA GLN A 357 22.37 -1.43 -16.83
C GLN A 357 21.46 -0.83 -15.76
N ARG A 358 21.40 0.51 -15.67
CA ARG A 358 20.40 1.20 -14.88
C ARG A 358 19.02 1.08 -15.55
N LEU A 359 18.03 0.76 -14.76
CA LEU A 359 16.62 0.74 -15.18
C LEU A 359 16.00 2.12 -14.89
N SER A 360 16.30 3.08 -15.79
CA SER A 360 16.00 4.50 -15.54
C SER A 360 14.52 4.83 -15.73
N PHE A 361 14.01 5.69 -14.84
CA PHE A 361 12.69 6.30 -14.96
C PHE A 361 12.51 7.03 -16.31
N PRO A 362 11.37 6.96 -17.00
CA PRO A 362 10.11 6.27 -16.62
C PRO A 362 10.05 4.79 -17.05
N PHE A 363 11.17 4.09 -17.09
CA PHE A 363 11.31 2.65 -17.31
C PHE A 363 10.98 2.18 -18.73
N THR A 364 11.21 3.04 -19.72
CA THR A 364 10.98 2.76 -21.15
C THR A 364 12.25 2.32 -21.89
N GLY A 365 13.37 2.20 -21.17
CA GLY A 365 14.65 1.78 -21.71
C GLY A 365 14.70 0.33 -22.17
N THR A 366 15.88 -0.21 -22.40
CA THR A 366 16.12 -1.59 -22.85
C THR A 366 15.63 -2.57 -21.77
N ALA A 367 15.00 -3.66 -22.19
CA ALA A 367 14.61 -4.75 -21.31
C ALA A 367 15.85 -5.48 -20.77
N ILE A 368 15.69 -6.13 -19.60
CA ILE A 368 16.73 -6.93 -18.98
C ILE A 368 17.13 -8.10 -19.89
N ASP A 369 18.42 -8.24 -20.14
CA ASP A 369 19.01 -9.46 -20.68
C ASP A 369 19.31 -10.42 -19.53
N TRP A 370 18.53 -11.49 -19.44
CA TRP A 370 18.64 -12.47 -18.39
C TRP A 370 19.82 -13.45 -18.54
N ASN A 371 20.67 -13.27 -19.54
CA ASN A 371 21.89 -14.06 -19.75
C ASN A 371 23.09 -13.58 -18.90
N GLY A 372 22.82 -12.80 -17.84
CA GLY A 372 23.86 -12.22 -16.99
C GLY A 372 24.65 -13.24 -16.16
N ASN A 373 25.18 -12.81 -15.02
CA ASN A 373 26.11 -13.57 -14.20
C ASN A 373 25.41 -14.72 -13.45
N LYS A 374 25.46 -15.93 -14.02
CA LYS A 374 24.85 -17.14 -13.43
C LYS A 374 25.49 -17.56 -12.11
N ALA A 375 26.79 -17.30 -11.90
CA ALA A 375 27.44 -17.59 -10.63
C ALA A 375 26.85 -16.71 -9.51
N MET A 376 26.67 -15.42 -9.79
CA MET A 376 26.02 -14.50 -8.85
C MET A 376 24.57 -14.92 -8.53
N THR A 377 23.80 -15.33 -9.56
CA THR A 377 22.44 -15.84 -9.34
C THR A 377 22.38 -17.06 -8.41
N ALA A 378 23.39 -17.94 -8.50
CA ALA A 378 23.45 -19.13 -7.67
C ALA A 378 23.81 -18.85 -6.21
N GLU A 379 24.34 -17.67 -5.92
CA GLU A 379 24.67 -17.22 -4.56
C GLU A 379 23.50 -16.51 -3.87
N TYR A 380 22.52 -15.98 -4.64
CA TYR A 380 21.31 -15.41 -4.12
C TYR A 380 20.33 -16.46 -3.62
#